data_9d1bcb214d70139e91591ea53addd466
#
_entry.id   9d1bcb214d70139e91591ea53addd466
#
_cell.length_a   1.000
_cell.length_b   1.000
_cell.length_c   1.000
_cell.angle_alpha   90.00
_cell.angle_beta   90.00
_cell.angle_gamma   90.00
#
_symmetry.space_group_name_H-M   'P 1'
#
loop_
_entity.id
_entity.type
_entity.pdbx_description
1 polymer ?
#
loop_
_entity_poly.entity_id
_entity_poly.type
_entity_poly.pdbx_seq_one_letter_code
_entity_poly.pdbx_strand_id
1 'polypeptide(L)'
;IPVALRQLQLISQHATQQANGFFAGRLARLWQDIHWGSLLFLSPLWPIALTHPQLLEEWELRVIHKGESARKVEKQLFGVRLLDICLALVDIWRLPIWVQQGYRLLLNEQRELVKVLRIARDSDHPLRQQNRLDDDPTLRRWLNQPANTVLLANGLALSAQQSWDGPHSQRWQFLTGLYLQISMDEVQQQLHQQAANSAR
;
A
#
# COMPACT_ATOMS: atom_id res chain seq x y z
N ILE A 1 6.67 -22.95 9.87
CA ILE A 1 5.89 -21.86 9.22
C ILE A 1 6.56 -21.55 7.88
N PRO A 2 5.85 -21.61 6.74
CA PRO A 2 6.41 -21.28 5.42
C PRO A 2 7.07 -19.90 5.39
N VAL A 3 8.14 -19.77 4.59
CA VAL A 3 8.90 -18.51 4.47
C VAL A 3 7.99 -17.39 3.94
N ALA A 4 7.18 -17.67 2.92
CA ALA A 4 6.24 -16.70 2.35
C ALA A 4 5.27 -16.12 3.39
N LEU A 5 4.74 -16.95 4.30
CA LEU A 5 3.86 -16.47 5.37
C LEU A 5 4.60 -15.58 6.36
N ARG A 6 5.83 -15.96 6.75
CA ARG A 6 6.65 -15.11 7.64
C ARG A 6 6.98 -13.76 7.00
N GLN A 7 7.30 -13.75 5.72
CA GLN A 7 7.55 -12.52 4.98
C GLN A 7 6.31 -11.60 4.97
N LEU A 8 5.13 -12.14 4.66
CA LEU A 8 3.89 -11.36 4.70
C LEU A 8 3.59 -10.78 6.09
N GLN A 9 3.85 -11.55 7.15
CA GLN A 9 3.67 -11.07 8.53
C GLN A 9 4.66 -9.94 8.87
N LEU A 10 5.93 -10.07 8.47
CA LEU A 10 6.94 -9.00 8.66
C LEU A 10 6.57 -7.74 7.87
N ILE A 11 6.09 -7.88 6.64
CA ILE A 11 5.61 -6.76 5.84
C ILE A 11 4.42 -6.08 6.53
N SER A 12 3.48 -6.85 7.07
CA SER A 12 2.33 -6.30 7.82
C SER A 12 2.75 -5.54 9.08
N GLN A 13 3.73 -6.05 9.82
CA GLN A 13 4.31 -5.33 10.97
C GLN A 13 4.99 -4.03 10.52
N HIS A 14 5.77 -4.08 9.45
CA HIS A 14 6.42 -2.90 8.87
C HIS A 14 5.39 -1.88 8.39
N ALA A 15 4.32 -2.32 7.72
CA ALA A 15 3.20 -1.44 7.34
C ALA A 15 2.56 -0.75 8.55
N THR A 16 2.39 -1.47 9.64
CA THR A 16 1.85 -0.92 10.89
C THR A 16 2.78 0.15 11.49
N GLN A 17 4.08 -0.07 11.46
CA GLN A 17 5.07 0.92 11.89
C GLN A 17 5.04 2.17 11.00
N GLN A 18 4.98 2.00 9.68
CA GLN A 18 4.85 3.11 8.74
C GLN A 18 3.54 3.89 8.98
N ALA A 19 2.43 3.19 9.18
CA ALA A 19 1.15 3.81 9.47
C ALA A 19 1.19 4.65 10.75
N ASN A 20 1.77 4.11 11.81
CA ASN A 20 1.93 4.83 13.07
C ASN A 20 2.84 6.05 12.94
N GLY A 21 3.94 5.93 12.21
CA GLY A 21 4.89 7.01 12.03
C GLY A 21 4.35 8.16 11.17
N PHE A 22 3.64 7.85 10.08
CA PHE A 22 3.14 8.85 9.15
C PHE A 22 1.77 9.43 9.50
N PHE A 23 0.84 8.60 9.98
CA PHE A 23 -0.57 8.97 10.02
C PHE A 23 -1.17 9.09 11.42
N ALA A 24 -0.68 8.34 12.42
CA ALA A 24 -1.29 8.30 13.74
C ALA A 24 -1.35 9.67 14.44
N GLY A 25 -0.29 10.46 14.33
CA GLY A 25 -0.23 11.80 14.91
C GLY A 25 -1.22 12.80 14.31
N ARG A 26 -1.55 12.66 13.02
CA ARG A 26 -2.50 13.52 12.31
C ARG A 26 -3.94 13.07 12.45
N LEU A 27 -4.15 11.78 12.65
CA LEU A 27 -5.45 11.12 12.71
C LEU A 27 -5.64 10.41 14.06
N ALA A 28 -5.31 11.09 15.15
CA ALA A 28 -5.26 10.51 16.51
C ALA A 28 -6.56 9.79 16.93
N ARG A 29 -7.72 10.25 16.45
CA ARG A 29 -9.01 9.58 16.75
C ARG A 29 -9.20 8.26 16.01
N LEU A 30 -8.43 8.02 14.96
CA LEU A 30 -8.56 6.90 14.04
C LEU A 30 -7.34 5.96 14.09
N TRP A 31 -6.42 6.20 15.05
CA TRP A 31 -5.16 5.46 15.09
C TRP A 31 -5.34 3.95 15.25
N GLN A 32 -6.35 3.51 16.00
CA GLN A 32 -6.63 2.09 16.16
C GLN A 32 -7.08 1.45 14.85
N ASP A 33 -7.95 2.13 14.11
CA ASP A 33 -8.44 1.65 12.82
C ASP A 33 -7.32 1.61 11.79
N ILE A 34 -6.42 2.61 11.81
CA ILE A 34 -5.23 2.65 10.95
C ILE A 34 -4.29 1.50 11.31
N HIS A 35 -4.04 1.30 12.59
CA HIS A 35 -3.16 0.25 13.09
C HIS A 35 -3.65 -1.14 12.68
N TRP A 36 -4.88 -1.49 13.06
CA TRP A 36 -5.46 -2.79 12.74
C TRP A 36 -5.69 -2.98 11.24
N GLY A 37 -6.12 -1.94 10.54
CA GLY A 37 -6.27 -1.97 9.09
C GLY A 37 -4.94 -2.26 8.40
N SER A 38 -3.86 -1.60 8.81
CA SER A 38 -2.53 -1.81 8.24
C SER A 38 -1.97 -3.20 8.55
N LEU A 39 -2.17 -3.69 9.76
CA LEU A 39 -1.72 -5.03 10.17
C LEU A 39 -2.45 -6.14 9.40
N LEU A 40 -3.75 -5.99 9.17
CA LEU A 40 -4.60 -7.02 8.58
C LEU A 40 -4.74 -6.91 7.06
N PHE A 41 -4.20 -5.86 6.43
CA PHE A 41 -4.38 -5.63 5.00
C PHE A 41 -3.93 -6.81 4.13
N LEU A 42 -2.79 -7.43 4.45
CA LEU A 42 -2.26 -8.57 3.71
C LEU A 42 -2.74 -9.94 4.21
N SER A 43 -3.60 -9.96 5.24
CA SER A 43 -4.08 -11.22 5.81
C SER A 43 -4.83 -12.12 4.82
N PRO A 44 -5.53 -11.61 3.77
CA PRO A 44 -6.14 -12.46 2.75
C PRO A 44 -5.13 -13.31 1.94
N LEU A 45 -3.86 -12.96 1.95
CA LEU A 45 -2.80 -13.74 1.30
C LEU A 45 -2.27 -14.88 2.20
N TRP A 46 -2.53 -14.84 3.50
CA TRP A 46 -1.99 -15.83 4.44
C TRP A 46 -2.40 -17.26 4.15
N PRO A 47 -3.67 -17.58 3.77
CA PRO A 47 -4.03 -18.94 3.40
C PRO A 47 -3.23 -19.47 2.22
N ILE A 48 -3.01 -18.66 1.20
CA ILE A 48 -2.21 -19.06 0.03
C ILE A 48 -0.76 -19.27 0.46
N ALA A 49 -0.20 -18.35 1.24
CA ALA A 49 1.17 -18.47 1.76
C ALA A 49 1.38 -19.68 2.68
N LEU A 50 0.33 -20.13 3.35
CA LEU A 50 0.36 -21.31 4.21
C LEU A 50 0.22 -22.62 3.43
N THR A 51 -0.74 -22.68 2.51
CA THR A 51 -1.12 -23.93 1.82
C THR A 51 -0.43 -24.12 0.48
N HIS A 52 -0.14 -23.05 -0.24
CA HIS A 52 0.44 -23.05 -1.58
C HIS A 52 1.51 -21.94 -1.73
N PRO A 53 2.54 -21.92 -0.88
CA PRO A 53 3.56 -20.86 -0.90
C PRO A 53 4.24 -20.71 -2.27
N GLN A 54 4.44 -21.82 -2.97
CA GLN A 54 5.06 -21.85 -4.30
C GLN A 54 4.31 -21.00 -5.35
N LEU A 55 3.00 -20.80 -5.20
CA LEU A 55 2.24 -19.95 -6.12
C LEU A 55 2.55 -18.48 -5.93
N LEU A 56 2.78 -18.03 -4.69
CA LEU A 56 3.20 -16.66 -4.39
C LEU A 56 4.64 -16.42 -4.81
N GLU A 57 5.53 -17.38 -4.57
CA GLU A 57 6.93 -17.31 -5.00
C GLU A 57 7.05 -17.22 -6.53
N GLU A 58 6.29 -18.04 -7.26
CA GLU A 58 6.24 -17.99 -8.72
C GLU A 58 5.63 -16.66 -9.23
N TRP A 59 4.58 -16.15 -8.57
CA TRP A 59 3.99 -14.85 -8.90
C TRP A 59 5.02 -13.75 -8.72
N GLU A 60 5.72 -13.71 -7.58
CA GLU A 60 6.75 -12.71 -7.30
C GLU A 60 7.88 -12.77 -8.34
N LEU A 61 8.39 -13.96 -8.62
CA LEU A 61 9.45 -14.16 -9.61
C LEU A 61 9.04 -13.63 -10.99
N ARG A 62 7.83 -13.93 -11.43
CA ARG A 62 7.39 -13.60 -12.79
C ARG A 62 6.95 -12.14 -12.92
N VAL A 63 6.17 -11.65 -11.96
CA VAL A 63 5.61 -10.29 -12.04
C VAL A 63 6.63 -9.25 -11.61
N ILE A 64 7.29 -9.49 -10.47
CA ILE A 64 8.18 -8.49 -9.88
C ILE A 64 9.57 -8.53 -10.52
N HIS A 65 10.18 -9.71 -10.59
CA HIS A 65 11.57 -9.81 -11.07
C HIS A 65 11.69 -9.90 -12.59
N LYS A 66 10.77 -10.61 -13.26
CA LYS A 66 10.78 -10.73 -14.73
C LYS A 66 9.94 -9.66 -15.44
N GLY A 67 9.12 -8.89 -14.72
CA GLY A 67 8.29 -7.83 -15.30
C GLY A 67 7.15 -8.34 -16.18
N GLU A 68 6.72 -9.59 -16.01
CA GLU A 68 5.57 -10.14 -16.75
C GLU A 68 4.27 -9.43 -16.33
N SER A 69 3.29 -9.44 -17.21
CA SER A 69 1.96 -8.87 -16.90
C SER A 69 1.31 -9.62 -15.74
N ALA A 70 1.05 -8.95 -14.62
CA ALA A 70 0.40 -9.50 -13.44
C ALA A 70 -0.93 -10.18 -13.81
N ARG A 71 -1.76 -9.53 -14.63
CA ARG A 71 -3.05 -10.09 -15.08
C ARG A 71 -2.90 -11.44 -15.79
N LYS A 72 -1.86 -11.60 -16.62
CA LYS A 72 -1.59 -12.84 -17.34
C LYS A 72 -1.10 -13.93 -16.40
N VAL A 73 -0.16 -13.60 -15.52
CA VAL A 73 0.42 -14.54 -14.55
C VAL A 73 -0.64 -15.00 -13.55
N GLU A 74 -1.42 -14.07 -12.99
CA GLU A 74 -2.48 -14.37 -12.03
C GLU A 74 -3.55 -15.30 -12.62
N LYS A 75 -3.96 -15.05 -13.87
CA LYS A 75 -4.90 -15.93 -14.57
C LYS A 75 -4.34 -17.36 -14.75
N GLN A 76 -3.03 -17.48 -14.97
CA GLN A 76 -2.38 -18.80 -15.12
C GLN A 76 -2.23 -19.52 -13.78
N LEU A 77 -1.84 -18.81 -12.73
CA LEU A 77 -1.53 -19.41 -11.42
C LEU A 77 -2.79 -19.63 -10.57
N PHE A 78 -3.72 -18.68 -10.59
CA PHE A 78 -4.88 -18.65 -9.69
C PHE A 78 -6.23 -18.79 -10.43
N GLY A 79 -6.25 -18.66 -11.75
CA GLY A 79 -7.48 -18.63 -12.54
C GLY A 79 -8.22 -17.30 -12.54
N VAL A 80 -7.94 -16.43 -11.56
CA VAL A 80 -8.53 -15.10 -11.34
C VAL A 80 -7.46 -14.11 -10.90
N ARG A 81 -7.80 -12.81 -10.80
CA ARG A 81 -6.87 -11.83 -10.26
C ARG A 81 -6.65 -12.06 -8.75
N LEU A 82 -5.43 -11.86 -8.29
CA LEU A 82 -5.10 -12.01 -6.87
C LEU A 82 -5.90 -11.05 -5.98
N LEU A 83 -6.13 -9.82 -6.46
CA LEU A 83 -6.97 -8.84 -5.76
C LEU A 83 -8.43 -9.26 -5.63
N ASP A 84 -8.98 -10.00 -6.60
CA ASP A 84 -10.36 -10.54 -6.51
C ASP A 84 -10.46 -11.59 -5.42
N ILE A 85 -9.46 -12.46 -5.28
CA ILE A 85 -9.36 -13.42 -4.17
C ILE A 85 -9.29 -12.68 -2.83
N CYS A 86 -8.42 -11.69 -2.74
CA CYS A 86 -8.25 -10.90 -1.52
C CYS A 86 -9.56 -10.22 -1.11
N LEU A 87 -10.25 -9.56 -2.04
CA LEU A 87 -11.52 -8.89 -1.75
C LEU A 87 -12.60 -9.88 -1.30
N ALA A 88 -12.70 -11.04 -1.95
CA ALA A 88 -13.64 -12.08 -1.54
C ALA A 88 -13.39 -12.56 -0.11
N LEU A 89 -12.11 -12.80 0.26
CA LEU A 89 -11.75 -13.21 1.61
C LEU A 89 -11.98 -12.09 2.64
N VAL A 90 -11.69 -10.84 2.28
CA VAL A 90 -11.97 -9.66 3.12
C VAL A 90 -13.45 -9.58 3.46
N ASP A 91 -14.33 -9.78 2.48
CA ASP A 91 -15.78 -9.74 2.67
C ASP A 91 -16.27 -10.96 3.49
N ILE A 92 -15.79 -12.16 3.21
CA ILE A 92 -16.14 -13.40 3.93
C ILE A 92 -15.73 -13.32 5.41
N TRP A 93 -14.52 -12.85 5.68
CA TRP A 93 -13.98 -12.74 7.04
C TRP A 93 -14.43 -11.48 7.77
N ARG A 94 -15.15 -10.60 7.10
CA ARG A 94 -15.62 -9.33 7.65
C ARG A 94 -14.47 -8.52 8.26
N LEU A 95 -13.36 -8.41 7.52
CA LEU A 95 -12.22 -7.61 7.94
C LEU A 95 -12.62 -6.14 8.14
N PRO A 96 -11.83 -5.35 8.88
CA PRO A 96 -12.12 -3.94 9.13
C PRO A 96 -12.47 -3.18 7.85
N ILE A 97 -13.41 -2.24 7.96
CA ILE A 97 -13.98 -1.52 6.81
C ILE A 97 -12.89 -0.84 5.95
N TRP A 98 -11.82 -0.38 6.55
CA TRP A 98 -10.73 0.28 5.81
C TRP A 98 -9.87 -0.70 5.01
N VAL A 99 -9.76 -1.95 5.45
CA VAL A 99 -9.18 -3.02 4.64
C VAL A 99 -10.04 -3.27 3.41
N GLN A 100 -11.36 -3.39 3.60
CA GLN A 100 -12.30 -3.57 2.49
C GLN A 100 -12.24 -2.41 1.51
N GLN A 101 -12.28 -1.17 2.01
CA GLN A 101 -12.21 0.03 1.17
C GLN A 101 -10.86 0.12 0.43
N GLY A 102 -9.74 -0.21 1.07
CA GLY A 102 -8.43 -0.23 0.44
C GLY A 102 -8.36 -1.16 -0.76
N TYR A 103 -8.89 -2.39 -0.65
CA TYR A 103 -8.98 -3.32 -1.79
C TYR A 103 -9.91 -2.82 -2.89
N ARG A 104 -11.05 -2.19 -2.54
CA ARG A 104 -11.96 -1.59 -3.53
C ARG A 104 -11.33 -0.42 -4.27
N LEU A 105 -10.54 0.41 -3.58
CA LEU A 105 -9.77 1.49 -4.22
C LEU A 105 -8.80 0.93 -5.27
N LEU A 106 -8.09 -0.15 -4.95
CA LEU A 106 -7.16 -0.80 -5.88
C LEU A 106 -7.86 -1.43 -7.09
N LEU A 107 -9.05 -2.00 -6.91
CA LEU A 107 -9.77 -2.72 -7.97
C LEU A 107 -10.55 -1.79 -8.89
N ASN A 108 -11.26 -0.83 -8.32
CA ASN A 108 -12.29 -0.07 -9.04
C ASN A 108 -11.84 1.34 -9.43
N GLU A 109 -10.85 1.89 -8.72
CA GLU A 109 -10.50 3.31 -8.82
C GLU A 109 -9.06 3.55 -9.28
N GLN A 110 -8.53 2.65 -10.10
CA GLN A 110 -7.17 2.76 -10.65
C GLN A 110 -6.92 4.06 -11.41
N ARG A 111 -7.96 4.61 -12.05
CA ARG A 111 -7.86 5.88 -12.78
C ARG A 111 -7.54 7.04 -11.85
N GLU A 112 -8.17 7.07 -10.68
CA GLU A 112 -7.95 8.10 -9.67
C GLU A 112 -6.54 7.97 -9.08
N LEU A 113 -6.10 6.74 -8.82
CA LEU A 113 -4.73 6.47 -8.37
C LEU A 113 -3.69 6.99 -9.39
N VAL A 114 -3.90 6.78 -10.69
CA VAL A 114 -3.01 7.29 -11.75
C VAL A 114 -3.02 8.82 -11.81
N LYS A 115 -4.18 9.47 -11.64
CA LYS A 115 -4.28 10.94 -11.62
C LYS A 115 -3.51 11.54 -10.45
N VAL A 116 -3.74 11.03 -9.23
CA VAL A 116 -3.02 11.54 -8.03
C VAL A 116 -1.52 11.29 -8.13
N LEU A 117 -1.10 10.14 -8.66
CA LEU A 117 0.31 9.86 -8.89
C LEU A 117 0.95 10.84 -9.89
N ARG A 118 0.20 11.21 -10.94
CA ARG A 118 0.67 12.22 -11.90
C ARG A 118 0.85 13.58 -11.22
N ILE A 119 -0.11 14.03 -10.40
CA ILE A 119 0.02 15.27 -9.64
C ILE A 119 1.25 15.22 -8.73
N ALA A 120 1.47 14.10 -8.03
CA ALA A 120 2.60 13.93 -7.12
C ALA A 120 3.95 13.98 -7.83
N ARG A 121 4.04 13.48 -9.07
CA ARG A 121 5.28 13.47 -9.85
C ARG A 121 5.57 14.76 -10.61
N ASP A 122 4.52 15.41 -11.12
CA ASP A 122 4.67 16.57 -12.01
C ASP A 122 5.06 17.86 -11.26
N SER A 123 5.06 17.84 -9.94
CA SER A 123 5.46 18.99 -9.13
C SER A 123 6.08 18.54 -7.81
N ASP A 124 7.27 19.04 -7.53
CA ASP A 124 7.99 18.74 -6.28
C ASP A 124 7.53 19.63 -5.13
N HIS A 125 6.73 20.66 -5.39
CA HIS A 125 6.34 21.63 -4.39
C HIS A 125 4.94 21.36 -3.86
N PRO A 126 4.77 21.14 -2.54
CA PRO A 126 3.46 20.80 -1.93
C PRO A 126 2.34 21.81 -2.23
N LEU A 127 2.64 23.12 -2.28
CA LEU A 127 1.62 24.12 -2.61
C LEU A 127 1.09 24.01 -4.05
N ARG A 128 1.95 23.67 -5.02
CA ARG A 128 1.52 23.46 -6.40
C ARG A 128 0.68 22.20 -6.54
N GLN A 129 1.05 21.14 -5.81
CA GLN A 129 0.27 19.91 -5.73
C GLN A 129 -1.10 20.18 -5.12
N GLN A 130 -1.15 20.98 -4.04
CA GLN A 130 -2.40 21.36 -3.39
C GLN A 130 -3.31 22.16 -4.34
N ASN A 131 -2.78 23.14 -5.04
CA ASN A 131 -3.57 23.92 -6.01
C ASN A 131 -4.21 23.01 -7.07
N ARG A 132 -3.45 22.03 -7.59
CA ARG A 132 -4.00 21.06 -8.56
C ARG A 132 -5.09 20.16 -7.98
N LEU A 133 -4.99 19.80 -6.70
CA LEU A 133 -6.03 19.04 -6.00
C LEU A 133 -7.26 19.90 -5.71
N ASP A 134 -7.08 21.20 -5.46
CA ASP A 134 -8.17 22.14 -5.23
C ASP A 134 -8.98 22.38 -6.52
N ASP A 135 -8.35 22.29 -7.68
CA ASP A 135 -9.02 22.34 -8.99
C ASP A 135 -9.88 21.10 -9.28
N ASP A 136 -9.65 19.98 -8.58
CA ASP A 136 -10.45 18.73 -8.69
C ASP A 136 -10.93 18.26 -7.29
N PRO A 137 -12.06 18.83 -6.80
CA PRO A 137 -12.60 18.48 -5.48
C PRO A 137 -12.94 16.98 -5.31
N THR A 138 -13.30 16.32 -6.41
CA THR A 138 -13.59 14.87 -6.38
C THR A 138 -12.34 14.06 -6.14
N LEU A 139 -11.26 14.39 -6.85
CA LEU A 139 -9.96 13.75 -6.68
C LEU A 139 -9.37 14.02 -5.29
N ARG A 140 -9.49 15.26 -4.80
CA ARG A 140 -9.08 15.61 -3.43
C ARG A 140 -9.83 14.81 -2.38
N ARG A 141 -11.15 14.65 -2.53
CA ARG A 141 -11.98 13.85 -1.62
C ARG A 141 -11.57 12.37 -1.67
N TRP A 142 -11.30 11.87 -2.87
CA TRP A 142 -10.80 10.50 -3.07
C TRP A 142 -9.46 10.29 -2.34
N LEU A 143 -8.49 11.18 -2.52
CA LEU A 143 -7.18 11.10 -1.89
C LEU A 143 -7.27 11.10 -0.35
N ASN A 144 -8.14 11.94 0.20
CA ASN A 144 -8.30 12.13 1.65
C ASN A 144 -9.14 11.04 2.33
N GLN A 145 -9.56 9.99 1.63
CA GLN A 145 -10.25 8.87 2.27
C GLN A 145 -9.35 8.20 3.30
N PRO A 146 -9.86 7.91 4.53
CA PRO A 146 -9.05 7.27 5.58
C PRO A 146 -8.46 5.92 5.16
N ALA A 147 -9.13 5.16 4.30
CA ALA A 147 -8.62 3.90 3.78
C ALA A 147 -7.30 4.04 3.01
N ASN A 148 -7.00 5.22 2.47
CA ASN A 148 -5.73 5.49 1.79
C ASN A 148 -4.54 5.41 2.75
N THR A 149 -4.70 5.70 4.03
CA THR A 149 -3.61 5.54 5.02
C THR A 149 -3.13 4.09 5.11
N VAL A 150 -4.08 3.15 5.15
CA VAL A 150 -3.82 1.71 5.18
C VAL A 150 -3.17 1.26 3.87
N LEU A 151 -3.69 1.73 2.74
CA LEU A 151 -3.15 1.43 1.42
C LEU A 151 -1.73 1.95 1.24
N LEU A 152 -1.46 3.20 1.60
CA LEU A 152 -0.14 3.83 1.51
C LEU A 152 0.89 3.13 2.40
N ALA A 153 0.54 2.83 3.64
CA ALA A 153 1.42 2.13 4.58
C ALA A 153 1.83 0.74 4.06
N ASN A 154 0.87 -0.03 3.54
CA ASN A 154 1.15 -1.34 2.96
C ASN A 154 1.91 -1.25 1.64
N GLY A 155 1.62 -0.26 0.80
CA GLY A 155 2.36 0.00 -0.43
C GLY A 155 3.84 0.31 -0.15
N LEU A 156 4.11 1.17 0.83
CA LEU A 156 5.47 1.48 1.28
C LEU A 156 6.19 0.23 1.80
N ALA A 157 5.54 -0.54 2.68
CA ALA A 157 6.14 -1.73 3.28
C ALA A 157 6.44 -2.83 2.25
N LEU A 158 5.50 -3.10 1.34
CA LEU A 158 5.68 -4.08 0.26
C LEU A 158 6.82 -3.69 -0.69
N SER A 159 6.83 -2.43 -1.13
CA SER A 159 7.84 -1.97 -2.09
C SER A 159 9.23 -1.90 -1.48
N ALA A 160 9.35 -1.60 -0.19
CA ALA A 160 10.61 -1.56 0.54
C ALA A 160 11.30 -2.93 0.62
N GLN A 161 10.55 -4.04 0.56
CA GLN A 161 11.13 -5.39 0.50
C GLN A 161 11.95 -5.63 -0.77
N GLN A 162 11.67 -4.90 -1.83
CA GLN A 162 12.39 -5.02 -3.10
C GLN A 162 13.56 -4.03 -3.16
N SER A 163 13.30 -2.78 -2.92
CA SER A 163 14.27 -1.69 -2.88
C SER A 163 13.63 -0.42 -2.33
N TRP A 164 14.29 0.25 -1.40
CA TRP A 164 13.87 1.55 -0.88
C TRP A 164 13.88 2.64 -1.95
N ASP A 165 14.81 2.57 -2.90
CA ASP A 165 15.03 3.56 -3.96
C ASP A 165 14.45 3.12 -5.31
N GLY A 166 13.79 1.97 -5.35
CA GLY A 166 13.21 1.44 -6.58
C GLY A 166 11.99 2.22 -7.06
N PRO A 167 11.63 2.12 -8.36
CA PRO A 167 10.50 2.85 -8.94
C PRO A 167 9.16 2.57 -8.25
N HIS A 168 8.95 1.37 -7.75
CA HIS A 168 7.75 1.00 -7.01
C HIS A 168 7.69 1.71 -5.66
N SER A 169 8.81 1.75 -4.93
CA SER A 169 8.92 2.44 -3.65
C SER A 169 8.70 3.94 -3.80
N GLN A 170 9.34 4.54 -4.80
CA GLN A 170 9.18 5.96 -5.12
C GLN A 170 7.72 6.35 -5.40
N ARG A 171 6.96 5.51 -6.10
CA ARG A 171 5.52 5.76 -6.34
C ARG A 171 4.75 5.91 -5.03
N TRP A 172 4.96 5.00 -4.09
CA TRP A 172 4.29 5.04 -2.80
C TRP A 172 4.77 6.20 -1.94
N GLN A 173 6.06 6.57 -2.03
CA GLN A 173 6.62 7.75 -1.37
C GLN A 173 6.01 9.04 -1.93
N PHE A 174 5.90 9.18 -3.26
CA PHE A 174 5.22 10.31 -3.89
C PHE A 174 3.76 10.45 -3.44
N LEU A 175 3.01 9.35 -3.43
CA LEU A 175 1.62 9.35 -2.99
C LEU A 175 1.49 9.70 -1.50
N THR A 176 2.40 9.20 -0.67
CA THR A 176 2.44 9.52 0.76
C THR A 176 2.74 11.00 0.98
N GLY A 177 3.70 11.56 0.26
CA GLY A 177 4.00 12.99 0.29
C GLY A 177 2.81 13.86 -0.11
N LEU A 178 2.10 13.47 -1.19
CA LEU A 178 0.91 14.16 -1.64
C LEU A 178 -0.22 14.11 -0.59
N TYR A 179 -0.45 12.94 0.00
CA TYR A 179 -1.45 12.76 1.05
C TYR A 179 -1.16 13.62 2.29
N LEU A 180 0.10 13.64 2.73
CA LEU A 180 0.56 14.37 3.91
C LEU A 180 0.82 15.85 3.64
N GLN A 181 0.85 16.28 2.40
CA GLN A 181 1.23 17.64 1.97
C GLN A 181 2.66 18.02 2.43
N ILE A 182 3.58 17.08 2.30
CA ILE A 182 5.01 17.26 2.58
C ILE A 182 5.85 16.95 1.35
N SER A 183 7.08 17.43 1.35
CA SER A 183 8.03 17.18 0.27
C SER A 183 8.51 15.72 0.24
N MET A 184 9.06 15.30 -0.90
CA MET A 184 9.66 13.96 -1.05
C MET A 184 10.82 13.77 -0.08
N ASP A 185 11.64 14.80 0.12
CA ASP A 185 12.77 14.76 1.06
C ASP A 185 12.30 14.52 2.50
N GLU A 186 11.20 15.15 2.91
CA GLU A 186 10.61 14.92 4.22
C GLU A 186 10.04 13.50 4.36
N VAL A 187 9.42 12.94 3.31
CA VAL A 187 8.98 11.55 3.30
C VAL A 187 10.16 10.61 3.49
N GLN A 188 11.24 10.81 2.74
CA GLN A 188 12.44 9.97 2.83
C GLN A 188 13.13 10.08 4.18
N GLN A 189 13.24 11.28 4.73
CA GLN A 189 13.77 11.49 6.07
C GLN A 189 12.98 10.73 7.14
N GLN A 190 11.65 10.80 7.09
CA GLN A 190 10.79 10.08 8.03
C GLN A 190 10.91 8.56 7.87
N LEU A 191 11.01 8.05 6.63
CA LEU A 191 11.22 6.63 6.36
C LEU A 191 12.53 6.13 6.97
N HIS A 192 13.63 6.86 6.78
CA HIS A 192 14.92 6.52 7.36
C HIS A 192 14.91 6.54 8.89
N GLN A 193 14.26 7.54 9.48
CA GLN A 193 14.11 7.65 10.93
C GLN A 193 13.31 6.49 11.52
N GLN A 194 12.21 6.09 10.87
CA GLN A 194 11.40 4.95 11.30
C GLN A 194 12.16 3.64 11.16
N ALA A 195 12.90 3.44 10.07
CA ALA A 195 13.76 2.27 9.88
C ALA A 195 14.84 2.17 10.96
N ALA A 196 15.49 3.28 11.31
CA ALA A 196 16.49 3.33 12.37
C ALA A 196 15.89 3.02 13.76
N ASN A 197 14.68 3.47 14.04
CA ASN A 197 13.98 3.17 15.30
C ASN A 197 13.52 1.71 15.40
N SER A 198 13.22 1.07 14.28
CA SER A 198 12.81 -0.35 14.23
C SER A 198 13.97 -1.32 14.37
N ALA A 199 15.19 -0.86 14.13
CA ALA A 199 16.41 -1.67 14.24
C ALA A 199 16.99 -1.72 15.68
N ARG A 200 16.43 -0.97 16.61
CA ARG A 200 16.77 -0.94 18.04
C ARG A 200 15.85 -1.83 18.85
#